data_d6f2790664648d009baec998bbce03c5
#
_entry.id   d6f2790664648d009baec998bbce03c5
#
_cell.length_a   1.000
_cell.length_b   1.000
_cell.length_c   1.000
_cell.angle_alpha   90.00
_cell.angle_beta   90.00
_cell.angle_gamma   90.00
#
_symmetry.space_group_name_H-M   'P 1'
#
loop_
_entity.id
_entity.type
_entity.pdbx_description
1 polymer ?
#
loop_
_entity_poly.entity_id
_entity_poly.type
_entity_poly.pdbx_seq_one_letter_code
_entity_poly.pdbx_strand_id
1 'polypeptide(L)'
;MLQDYKLEIGFDNCSYDSPYLVEGCANSCITLIIDSEKFPTLQSKKNVQEELQNVIKAELAKIKWIIYNDVNLEFFWYFSCLRKKESDKIGDLDNLIKPIIDTFSGCNGIFIDDSQIGSINSLWMSRDVSSSRNSILKLCIHFNNDVCCIKENMRFVQIEKQMYAVYNFDINSINDLHCILILHHIQRKRRKNFEKMLQENPNIDVDTN
;
A
#
# COMPACT_ATOMS: atom_id res chain seq x y z
N MET A 1 -13.40 26.11 -2.24
CA MET A 1 -14.35 25.23 -1.53
C MET A 1 -13.56 23.96 -1.26
N LEU A 2 -13.37 23.57 0.02
CA LEU A 2 -12.75 22.31 0.39
C LEU A 2 -13.65 21.18 -0.13
N GLN A 3 -13.07 20.17 -0.75
CA GLN A 3 -13.82 19.03 -1.26
C GLN A 3 -14.14 18.10 -0.08
N ASP A 4 -15.41 17.71 0.09
CA ASP A 4 -15.82 16.85 1.18
C ASP A 4 -15.60 15.37 0.76
N TYR A 5 -14.59 14.73 1.37
CA TYR A 5 -14.31 13.31 1.20
C TYR A 5 -14.84 12.56 2.42
N LYS A 6 -15.77 11.62 2.18
CA LYS A 6 -16.20 10.68 3.21
C LYS A 6 -15.44 9.38 3.00
N LEU A 7 -14.63 9.00 3.97
CA LEU A 7 -13.82 7.78 3.96
C LEU A 7 -14.32 6.82 5.03
N GLU A 8 -14.58 5.60 4.62
CA GLU A 8 -14.86 4.47 5.50
C GLU A 8 -13.80 3.40 5.26
N ILE A 9 -13.32 2.75 6.33
CA ILE A 9 -12.39 1.64 6.28
C ILE A 9 -13.03 0.39 6.86
N GLY A 10 -12.90 -0.72 6.14
CA GLY A 10 -13.33 -2.05 6.57
C GLY A 10 -12.12 -2.99 6.63
N PHE A 11 -12.20 -3.98 7.50
CA PHE A 11 -11.17 -4.99 7.69
C PHE A 11 -11.80 -6.37 7.56
N ASP A 12 -11.16 -7.24 6.79
CA ASP A 12 -11.46 -8.66 6.74
C ASP A 12 -10.24 -9.43 7.23
N ASN A 13 -10.42 -10.20 8.31
CA ASN A 13 -9.40 -10.97 9.00
C ASN A 13 -8.22 -10.15 9.56
N CYS A 14 -8.36 -8.84 9.69
CA CYS A 14 -7.39 -7.93 10.30
C CYS A 14 -8.10 -6.79 11.04
N SER A 15 -7.34 -5.89 11.68
CA SER A 15 -7.86 -4.72 12.40
C SER A 15 -6.84 -3.58 12.40
N TYR A 16 -7.14 -2.43 13.00
CA TYR A 16 -6.16 -1.37 13.22
C TYR A 16 -4.94 -1.83 14.03
N ASP A 17 -5.15 -2.72 15.00
CA ASP A 17 -4.14 -3.14 15.97
C ASP A 17 -3.37 -4.39 15.54
N SER A 18 -3.98 -5.25 14.70
CA SER A 18 -3.43 -6.55 14.30
C SER A 18 -3.62 -6.85 12.83
N PRO A 19 -2.60 -7.38 12.14
CA PRO A 19 -2.73 -7.82 10.75
C PRO A 19 -3.55 -9.09 10.59
N TYR A 20 -3.91 -9.79 11.68
CA TYR A 20 -4.73 -11.00 11.68
C TYR A 20 -5.63 -11.05 12.92
N LEU A 21 -6.86 -11.55 12.76
CA LEU A 21 -7.83 -11.79 13.83
C LEU A 21 -8.02 -13.28 14.10
N VAL A 22 -7.80 -14.12 13.08
CA VAL A 22 -7.97 -15.57 13.17
C VAL A 22 -6.62 -16.23 12.89
N GLU A 23 -6.13 -16.99 13.84
CA GLU A 23 -4.90 -17.77 13.70
C GLU A 23 -5.05 -18.83 12.60
N GLY A 24 -4.05 -18.93 11.71
CA GLY A 24 -4.06 -19.86 10.59
C GLY A 24 -4.81 -19.40 9.34
N CYS A 25 -5.38 -18.19 9.33
CA CYS A 25 -5.94 -17.59 8.13
C CYS A 25 -4.84 -16.79 7.41
N ALA A 26 -4.42 -17.25 6.24
CA ALA A 26 -3.27 -16.68 5.54
C ALA A 26 -3.55 -15.36 4.81
N ASN A 27 -4.81 -15.08 4.47
CA ASN A 27 -5.19 -13.93 3.65
C ASN A 27 -6.04 -12.94 4.42
N SER A 28 -5.73 -11.67 4.23
CA SER A 28 -6.49 -10.54 4.76
C SER A 28 -6.77 -9.51 3.70
N CYS A 29 -7.78 -8.68 3.96
CA CYS A 29 -8.13 -7.57 3.10
C CYS A 29 -8.45 -6.32 3.91
N ILE A 30 -7.94 -5.18 3.45
CA ILE A 30 -8.39 -3.85 3.88
C ILE A 30 -9.24 -3.27 2.77
N THR A 31 -10.44 -2.82 3.09
CA THR A 31 -11.34 -2.14 2.16
C THR A 31 -11.45 -0.67 2.53
N LEU A 32 -11.15 0.23 1.59
CA LEU A 32 -11.43 1.66 1.70
C LEU A 32 -12.61 2.01 0.79
N ILE A 33 -13.58 2.72 1.32
CA ILE A 33 -14.71 3.27 0.54
C ILE A 33 -14.64 4.79 0.66
N ILE A 34 -14.45 5.45 -0.48
CA ILE A 34 -14.34 6.89 -0.55
C ILE A 34 -15.50 7.43 -1.37
N ASP A 35 -16.33 8.26 -0.76
CA ASP A 35 -17.43 8.98 -1.40
C ASP A 35 -17.00 10.43 -1.61
N SER A 36 -17.07 10.91 -2.84
CA SER A 36 -16.71 12.27 -3.20
C SER A 36 -17.45 12.76 -4.42
N GLU A 37 -17.69 14.04 -4.47
CA GLU A 37 -18.26 14.66 -5.67
C GLU A 37 -17.33 14.49 -6.88
N LYS A 38 -16.01 14.60 -6.69
CA LYS A 38 -14.99 14.48 -7.75
C LYS A 38 -13.70 13.88 -7.20
N PHE A 39 -13.11 12.94 -7.94
CA PHE A 39 -11.76 12.45 -7.66
C PHE A 39 -10.70 13.27 -8.40
N PRO A 40 -9.57 13.61 -7.76
CA PRO A 40 -8.45 14.23 -8.44
C PRO A 40 -7.75 13.23 -9.38
N THR A 41 -7.17 13.78 -10.43
CA THR A 41 -6.29 13.05 -11.38
C THR A 41 -4.85 13.51 -11.20
N LEU A 42 -3.89 12.85 -11.84
CA LEU A 42 -2.49 13.31 -11.90
C LEU A 42 -2.36 14.74 -12.47
N GLN A 43 -3.29 15.16 -13.32
CA GLN A 43 -3.32 16.50 -13.91
C GLN A 43 -4.02 17.53 -13.01
N SER A 44 -4.63 17.11 -11.91
CA SER A 44 -5.27 18.03 -10.98
C SER A 44 -4.24 18.89 -10.25
N LYS A 45 -4.65 20.07 -9.80
CA LYS A 45 -3.78 20.93 -8.99
C LYS A 45 -3.30 20.17 -7.75
N LYS A 46 -2.05 20.38 -7.38
CA LYS A 46 -1.38 19.67 -6.28
C LYS A 46 -2.16 19.74 -4.96
N ASN A 47 -2.72 20.89 -4.61
CA ASN A 47 -3.50 21.05 -3.39
C ASN A 47 -4.76 20.16 -3.36
N VAL A 48 -5.40 19.92 -4.52
CA VAL A 48 -6.60 19.04 -4.60
C VAL A 48 -6.22 17.57 -4.43
N GLN A 49 -5.06 17.16 -4.96
CA GLN A 49 -4.52 15.82 -4.73
C GLN A 49 -4.15 15.64 -3.25
N GLU A 50 -3.49 16.62 -2.65
CA GLU A 50 -3.07 16.61 -1.25
C GLU A 50 -4.26 16.52 -0.27
N GLU A 51 -5.40 17.15 -0.58
CA GLU A 51 -6.62 17.03 0.24
C GLU A 51 -7.08 15.57 0.35
N LEU A 52 -7.22 14.85 -0.77
CA LEU A 52 -7.59 13.43 -0.76
C LEU A 52 -6.51 12.59 -0.07
N GLN A 53 -5.24 12.83 -0.42
CA GLN A 53 -4.12 12.09 0.16
C GLN A 53 -4.05 12.24 1.67
N ASN A 54 -4.29 13.43 2.20
CA ASN A 54 -4.27 13.68 3.64
C ASN A 54 -5.40 12.94 4.36
N VAL A 55 -6.61 12.87 3.77
CA VAL A 55 -7.72 12.10 4.33
C VAL A 55 -7.37 10.62 4.41
N ILE A 56 -6.82 10.04 3.35
CA ILE A 56 -6.42 8.63 3.32
C ILE A 56 -5.28 8.38 4.33
N LYS A 57 -4.22 9.20 4.30
CA LYS A 57 -3.07 9.06 5.21
C LYS A 57 -3.45 9.17 6.68
N ALA A 58 -4.38 10.06 7.02
CA ALA A 58 -4.86 10.20 8.38
C ALA A 58 -5.56 8.93 8.90
N GLU A 59 -6.26 8.23 8.02
CA GLU A 59 -6.91 6.96 8.37
C GLU A 59 -5.89 5.82 8.47
N LEU A 60 -4.99 5.70 7.48
CA LEU A 60 -3.95 4.66 7.45
C LEU A 60 -2.95 4.79 8.61
N ALA A 61 -2.70 6.01 9.09
CA ALA A 61 -1.81 6.25 10.24
C ALA A 61 -2.34 5.62 11.55
N LYS A 62 -3.64 5.30 11.64
CA LYS A 62 -4.22 4.59 12.79
C LYS A 62 -3.86 3.11 12.81
N ILE A 63 -3.47 2.53 11.67
CA ILE A 63 -3.05 1.13 11.56
C ILE A 63 -1.65 1.00 12.15
N LYS A 64 -1.51 0.11 13.14
CA LYS A 64 -0.27 -0.06 13.92
C LYS A 64 0.75 -0.99 13.29
N TRP A 65 0.45 -1.55 12.13
CA TRP A 65 1.30 -2.50 11.41
C TRP A 65 1.45 -2.11 9.94
N ILE A 66 2.37 -2.74 9.24
CA ILE A 66 2.71 -2.48 7.84
C ILE A 66 3.01 -3.81 7.15
N ILE A 67 2.68 -3.90 5.87
CA ILE A 67 2.98 -5.03 5.00
C ILE A 67 4.38 -4.82 4.42
N TYR A 68 5.24 -5.85 4.46
CA TYR A 68 6.60 -5.78 3.94
C TYR A 68 6.87 -6.67 2.72
N ASN A 69 5.84 -7.33 2.19
CA ASN A 69 5.89 -8.13 0.96
C ASN A 69 4.76 -7.72 0.01
N ASP A 70 4.48 -8.53 -0.99
CA ASP A 70 3.58 -8.21 -2.08
C ASP A 70 2.14 -7.98 -1.63
N VAL A 71 1.48 -7.04 -2.31
CA VAL A 71 0.05 -6.72 -2.16
C VAL A 71 -0.63 -6.75 -3.52
N ASN A 72 -1.92 -7.09 -3.53
CA ASN A 72 -2.76 -7.01 -4.72
C ASN A 72 -3.85 -5.97 -4.49
N LEU A 73 -4.04 -5.08 -5.45
CA LEU A 73 -4.97 -3.97 -5.36
C LEU A 73 -6.14 -4.15 -6.32
N GLU A 74 -7.36 -3.92 -5.82
CA GLU A 74 -8.57 -3.92 -6.64
C GLU A 74 -9.31 -2.59 -6.47
N PHE A 75 -9.48 -1.85 -7.56
CA PHE A 75 -10.18 -0.58 -7.62
C PHE A 75 -11.54 -0.75 -8.29
N PHE A 76 -12.61 -0.44 -7.60
CA PHE A 76 -13.97 -0.42 -8.12
C PHE A 76 -14.47 1.03 -8.15
N TRP A 77 -14.54 1.60 -9.34
CA TRP A 77 -14.99 2.97 -9.56
C TRP A 77 -16.47 3.00 -9.92
N TYR A 78 -17.26 3.67 -9.11
CA TYR A 78 -18.69 3.88 -9.35
C TYR A 78 -18.91 5.35 -9.69
N PHE A 79 -18.98 5.67 -10.98
CA PHE A 79 -19.25 7.03 -11.44
C PHE A 79 -20.72 7.22 -11.78
N SER A 80 -21.25 8.44 -11.59
CA SER A 80 -22.60 8.77 -12.07
C SER A 80 -22.64 8.63 -13.61
N CYS A 81 -23.79 8.15 -14.14
CA CYS A 81 -23.97 7.96 -15.59
C CYS A 81 -23.75 9.25 -16.40
N LEU A 82 -24.08 10.40 -15.82
CA LEU A 82 -23.86 11.71 -16.45
C LEU A 82 -22.37 11.97 -16.67
N ARG A 83 -21.52 11.64 -15.69
CA ARG A 83 -20.08 11.84 -15.78
C ARG A 83 -19.40 10.86 -16.75
N LYS A 84 -19.90 9.63 -16.84
CA LYS A 84 -19.37 8.63 -17.78
C LYS A 84 -19.58 9.06 -19.26
N LYS A 85 -20.68 9.76 -19.56
CA LYS A 85 -20.94 10.33 -20.88
C LYS A 85 -20.09 11.56 -21.18
N GLU A 86 -19.55 12.21 -20.14
CA GLU A 86 -18.61 13.34 -20.21
C GLU A 86 -17.16 12.85 -20.05
N SER A 87 -16.82 11.70 -20.66
CA SER A 87 -15.56 10.95 -20.46
C SER A 87 -14.28 11.79 -20.54
N ASP A 88 -14.27 12.82 -21.38
CA ASP A 88 -13.12 13.73 -21.54
C ASP A 88 -12.76 14.50 -20.25
N LYS A 89 -13.64 14.49 -19.24
CA LYS A 89 -13.43 15.19 -17.95
C LYS A 89 -12.99 14.28 -16.80
N ILE A 90 -13.09 12.96 -16.97
CA ILE A 90 -12.80 12.01 -15.87
C ILE A 90 -11.31 11.63 -15.87
N GLY A 91 -10.65 11.68 -17.02
CA GLY A 91 -9.28 11.22 -17.22
C GLY A 91 -9.19 9.69 -17.35
N ASP A 92 -8.01 9.22 -17.68
CA ASP A 92 -7.73 7.80 -17.79
C ASP A 92 -7.61 7.16 -16.40
N LEU A 93 -7.90 5.89 -16.26
CA LEU A 93 -7.91 5.17 -14.97
C LEU A 93 -6.55 5.23 -14.26
N ASP A 94 -5.44 5.16 -14.98
CA ASP A 94 -4.09 5.27 -14.45
C ASP A 94 -3.84 6.64 -13.80
N ASN A 95 -4.38 7.71 -14.40
CA ASN A 95 -4.32 9.06 -13.86
C ASN A 95 -5.12 9.25 -12.56
N LEU A 96 -6.15 8.41 -12.34
CA LEU A 96 -6.95 8.40 -11.10
C LEU A 96 -6.29 7.54 -10.01
N ILE A 97 -5.66 6.44 -10.39
CA ILE A 97 -5.10 5.44 -9.48
C ILE A 97 -3.81 5.93 -8.82
N LYS A 98 -2.88 6.52 -9.59
CA LYS A 98 -1.56 6.89 -9.11
C LYS A 98 -1.58 7.82 -7.89
N PRO A 99 -2.37 8.92 -7.84
CA PRO A 99 -2.45 9.78 -6.66
C PRO A 99 -2.89 9.06 -5.40
N ILE A 100 -3.67 7.97 -5.55
CA ILE A 100 -4.16 7.17 -4.43
C ILE A 100 -3.09 6.19 -3.97
N ILE A 101 -2.44 5.49 -4.89
CA ILE A 101 -1.33 4.55 -4.57
C ILE A 101 -0.22 5.26 -3.79
N ASP A 102 0.15 6.46 -4.19
CA ASP A 102 1.19 7.25 -3.52
C ASP A 102 0.87 7.55 -2.03
N THR A 103 -0.37 7.34 -1.59
CA THR A 103 -0.75 7.51 -0.17
C THR A 103 -0.44 6.30 0.69
N PHE A 104 -0.30 5.13 0.09
CA PHE A 104 -0.16 3.86 0.82
C PHE A 104 1.28 3.53 1.19
N SER A 105 2.25 4.18 0.54
CA SER A 105 3.66 3.92 0.76
C SER A 105 4.23 4.69 1.95
N GLY A 106 5.23 4.09 2.60
CA GLY A 106 6.02 4.70 3.67
C GLY A 106 5.50 4.43 5.07
N CYS A 107 6.15 5.02 6.08
CA CYS A 107 5.91 4.73 7.50
C CYS A 107 4.48 5.03 7.99
N ASN A 108 3.79 5.98 7.37
CA ASN A 108 2.39 6.31 7.66
C ASN A 108 1.42 5.59 6.71
N GLY A 109 1.93 4.84 5.75
CA GLY A 109 1.14 4.04 4.80
C GLY A 109 0.81 2.66 5.34
N ILE A 110 0.43 1.75 4.45
CA ILE A 110 0.11 0.37 4.76
C ILE A 110 1.16 -0.61 4.20
N PHE A 111 1.98 -0.20 3.24
CA PHE A 111 3.13 -0.93 2.74
C PHE A 111 4.33 0.01 2.58
N ILE A 112 5.53 -0.55 2.39
CA ILE A 112 6.79 0.20 2.45
C ILE A 112 6.99 1.02 1.19
N ASP A 113 6.75 0.41 0.01
CA ASP A 113 7.03 0.99 -1.30
C ASP A 113 6.06 0.46 -2.36
N ASP A 114 5.79 1.23 -3.41
CA ASP A 114 4.89 0.85 -4.49
C ASP A 114 5.41 -0.33 -5.35
N SER A 115 6.70 -0.65 -5.25
CA SER A 115 7.28 -1.86 -5.86
C SER A 115 6.74 -3.17 -5.28
N GLN A 116 6.07 -3.12 -4.12
CA GLN A 116 5.38 -4.27 -3.52
C GLN A 116 4.04 -4.60 -4.19
N ILE A 117 3.57 -3.78 -5.12
CA ILE A 117 2.30 -4.01 -5.81
C ILE A 117 2.49 -5.08 -6.87
N GLY A 118 2.08 -6.31 -6.58
CA GLY A 118 2.16 -7.45 -7.49
C GLY A 118 1.12 -7.41 -8.60
N SER A 119 -0.08 -6.87 -8.30
CA SER A 119 -1.13 -6.70 -9.31
C SER A 119 -2.06 -5.52 -9.00
N ILE A 120 -2.59 -4.92 -10.06
CA ILE A 120 -3.64 -3.90 -9.99
C ILE A 120 -4.78 -4.34 -10.90
N ASN A 121 -5.96 -4.52 -10.32
CA ASN A 121 -7.21 -4.71 -11.04
C ASN A 121 -8.07 -3.47 -10.89
N SER A 122 -8.55 -2.90 -11.98
CA SER A 122 -9.38 -1.69 -11.94
C SER A 122 -10.62 -1.85 -12.80
N LEU A 123 -11.78 -1.72 -12.18
CA LEU A 123 -13.09 -1.85 -12.81
C LEU A 123 -13.85 -0.53 -12.72
N TRP A 124 -14.39 -0.14 -13.84
CA TRP A 124 -15.21 1.05 -13.97
C TRP A 124 -16.67 0.68 -14.15
N MET A 125 -17.52 1.09 -13.23
CA MET A 125 -18.95 0.79 -13.25
C MET A 125 -19.79 2.08 -13.31
N SER A 126 -20.90 2.01 -14.05
CA SER A 126 -21.88 3.08 -14.02
C SER A 126 -22.80 2.91 -12.81
N ARG A 127 -23.06 4.00 -12.10
CA ARG A 127 -24.04 4.05 -11.02
C ARG A 127 -25.30 4.77 -11.51
N ASP A 128 -26.47 4.27 -11.13
CA ASP A 128 -27.72 4.97 -11.42
C ASP A 128 -27.83 6.27 -10.63
N VAL A 129 -28.23 7.34 -11.28
CA VAL A 129 -28.18 8.74 -10.78
C VAL A 129 -29.28 9.04 -9.75
N SER A 130 -30.20 8.10 -9.52
CA SER A 130 -31.41 8.35 -8.69
C SER A 130 -31.10 8.65 -7.23
N SER A 131 -29.90 8.36 -6.71
CA SER A 131 -29.59 8.43 -5.29
C SER A 131 -28.48 9.39 -4.87
N SER A 132 -27.53 9.73 -5.72
CA SER A 132 -26.43 10.67 -5.38
C SER A 132 -25.67 11.16 -6.61
N ARG A 133 -25.24 12.43 -6.60
CA ARG A 133 -24.34 13.00 -7.60
C ARG A 133 -22.88 12.58 -7.38
N ASN A 134 -22.56 11.97 -6.26
CA ASN A 134 -21.21 11.63 -5.87
C ASN A 134 -20.73 10.37 -6.61
N SER A 135 -19.45 10.31 -6.83
CA SER A 135 -18.73 9.10 -7.25
C SER A 135 -18.22 8.36 -6.03
N ILE A 136 -18.16 7.03 -6.12
CA ILE A 136 -17.63 6.18 -5.06
C ILE A 136 -16.44 5.42 -5.61
N LEU A 137 -15.37 5.40 -4.86
CA LEU A 137 -14.27 4.45 -5.01
C LEU A 137 -14.34 3.43 -3.89
N LYS A 138 -14.42 2.13 -4.25
CA LYS A 138 -14.10 1.04 -3.34
C LYS A 138 -12.74 0.48 -3.75
N LEU A 139 -11.79 0.48 -2.82
CA LEU A 139 -10.47 -0.08 -2.99
C LEU A 139 -10.29 -1.24 -2.01
N CYS A 140 -9.86 -2.40 -2.51
CA CYS A 140 -9.50 -3.55 -1.70
C CYS A 140 -7.98 -3.77 -1.80
N ILE A 141 -7.32 -3.93 -0.65
CA ILE A 141 -5.90 -4.24 -0.52
C ILE A 141 -5.80 -5.65 0.04
N HIS A 142 -5.42 -6.60 -0.80
CA HIS A 142 -5.27 -8.02 -0.44
C HIS A 142 -3.81 -8.32 -0.12
N PHE A 143 -3.56 -9.01 0.97
CA PHE A 143 -2.21 -9.36 1.42
C PHE A 143 -2.21 -10.65 2.23
N ASN A 144 -1.01 -11.24 2.38
CA ASN A 144 -0.80 -12.35 3.30
C ASN A 144 -0.43 -11.80 4.69
N ASN A 145 -1.07 -12.31 5.73
CA ASN A 145 -0.87 -11.89 7.12
C ASN A 145 0.53 -12.15 7.64
N ASP A 146 1.19 -13.23 7.17
CA ASP A 146 2.51 -13.66 7.63
C ASP A 146 3.63 -12.68 7.23
N VAL A 147 3.31 -11.74 6.33
CA VAL A 147 4.26 -10.74 5.81
C VAL A 147 3.99 -9.33 6.34
N CYS A 148 3.57 -9.24 7.58
CA CYS A 148 3.30 -7.98 8.26
C CYS A 148 4.22 -7.80 9.47
N CYS A 149 4.52 -6.55 9.80
CA CYS A 149 5.23 -6.19 11.02
C CYS A 149 4.61 -4.98 11.71
N ILE A 150 4.79 -4.89 13.03
CA ILE A 150 4.29 -3.76 13.83
C ILE A 150 5.13 -2.53 13.56
N LYS A 151 4.49 -1.36 13.39
CA LYS A 151 5.17 -0.08 13.13
C LYS A 151 5.98 0.43 14.34
N GLU A 152 5.62 0.04 15.55
CA GLU A 152 6.33 0.42 16.75
C GLU A 152 7.78 -0.05 16.67
N ASN A 153 8.72 0.86 16.91
CA ASN A 153 10.17 0.62 16.82
C ASN A 153 10.68 0.11 15.45
N MET A 154 9.87 0.24 14.41
CA MET A 154 10.28 -0.13 13.06
C MET A 154 11.42 0.77 12.57
N ARG A 155 12.45 0.16 11.99
CA ARG A 155 13.63 0.83 11.45
C ARG A 155 13.99 0.26 10.10
N PHE A 156 14.37 1.14 9.19
CA PHE A 156 14.92 0.76 7.88
C PHE A 156 16.44 0.81 7.98
N VAL A 157 17.08 -0.32 7.78
CA VAL A 157 18.55 -0.44 7.79
C VAL A 157 19.00 -0.67 6.36
N GLN A 158 19.80 0.24 5.83
CA GLN A 158 20.35 0.11 4.48
C GLN A 158 21.36 -1.04 4.42
N ILE A 159 21.09 -2.04 3.61
CA ILE A 159 21.99 -3.18 3.36
C ILE A 159 22.99 -2.80 2.27
N GLU A 160 22.47 -2.23 1.18
CA GLU A 160 23.23 -1.76 0.02
C GLU A 160 22.53 -0.55 -0.61
N LYS A 161 23.15 0.03 -1.63
CA LYS A 161 22.55 1.13 -2.40
C LYS A 161 21.15 0.70 -2.90
N GLN A 162 20.12 1.45 -2.50
CA GLN A 162 18.70 1.21 -2.84
C GLN A 162 18.07 -0.05 -2.24
N MET A 163 18.75 -0.77 -1.35
CA MET A 163 18.19 -1.92 -0.67
C MET A 163 18.16 -1.70 0.85
N TYR A 164 16.99 -1.88 1.43
CA TYR A 164 16.76 -1.73 2.86
C TYR A 164 16.15 -3.02 3.43
N ALA A 165 16.58 -3.38 4.63
CA ALA A 165 15.88 -4.36 5.45
C ALA A 165 15.04 -3.63 6.50
N VAL A 166 13.89 -4.17 6.80
CA VAL A 166 13.00 -3.67 7.86
C VAL A 166 13.23 -4.50 9.11
N TYR A 167 13.47 -3.82 10.22
CA TYR A 167 13.64 -4.43 11.53
C TYR A 167 12.77 -3.72 12.55
N ASN A 168 12.32 -4.49 13.52
CA ASN A 168 11.65 -3.96 14.71
C ASN A 168 12.59 -4.11 15.89
N PHE A 169 13.12 -3.00 16.43
CA PHE A 169 14.04 -3.01 17.56
C PHE A 169 14.04 -1.69 18.33
N ASP A 170 14.36 -1.77 19.62
CA ASP A 170 14.59 -0.60 20.44
C ASP A 170 16.05 -0.10 20.28
N ILE A 171 16.20 1.12 19.78
CA ILE A 171 17.51 1.76 19.57
C ILE A 171 18.28 1.99 20.88
N ASN A 172 17.59 1.99 22.02
CA ASN A 172 18.20 2.15 23.34
C ASN A 172 18.64 0.80 23.96
N SER A 173 18.25 -0.31 23.34
CA SER A 173 18.64 -1.66 23.77
C SER A 173 19.95 -2.07 23.12
N ILE A 174 21.01 -2.21 23.92
CA ILE A 174 22.33 -2.69 23.46
C ILE A 174 22.22 -4.09 22.85
N ASN A 175 21.38 -4.95 23.43
CA ASN A 175 21.18 -6.31 22.94
C ASN A 175 20.53 -6.31 21.55
N ASP A 176 19.50 -5.49 21.35
CA ASP A 176 18.82 -5.35 20.04
C ASP A 176 19.79 -4.82 19.00
N LEU A 177 20.60 -3.81 19.34
CA LEU A 177 21.62 -3.26 18.44
C LEU A 177 22.65 -4.33 18.04
N HIS A 178 23.11 -5.16 18.96
CA HIS A 178 24.01 -6.28 18.67
C HIS A 178 23.34 -7.30 17.74
N CYS A 179 22.10 -7.69 18.01
CA CYS A 179 21.35 -8.62 17.16
C CYS A 179 21.20 -8.07 15.73
N ILE A 180 20.86 -6.79 15.58
CA ILE A 180 20.69 -6.14 14.27
C ILE A 180 22.02 -6.10 13.52
N LEU A 181 23.13 -5.77 14.17
CA LEU A 181 24.44 -5.76 13.53
C LEU A 181 24.84 -7.15 13.00
N ILE A 182 24.56 -8.21 13.77
CA ILE A 182 24.83 -9.59 13.37
C ILE A 182 23.93 -9.97 12.18
N LEU A 183 22.62 -9.70 12.25
CA LEU A 183 21.67 -9.98 11.17
C LEU A 183 22.05 -9.22 9.90
N HIS A 184 22.40 -7.96 10.01
CA HIS A 184 22.86 -7.14 8.88
C HIS A 184 24.13 -7.72 8.23
N HIS A 185 25.11 -8.15 9.04
CA HIS A 185 26.31 -8.80 8.54
C HIS A 185 25.99 -10.11 7.79
N ILE A 186 25.09 -10.94 8.36
CA ILE A 186 24.68 -12.22 7.74
C ILE A 186 23.97 -11.94 6.40
N GLN A 187 23.06 -10.99 6.34
CA GLN A 187 22.33 -10.67 5.11
C GLN A 187 23.28 -10.17 4.00
N ARG A 188 24.20 -9.25 4.34
CA ARG A 188 25.21 -8.81 3.37
C ARG A 188 26.09 -9.95 2.84
N LYS A 189 26.46 -10.88 3.73
CA LYS A 189 27.25 -12.07 3.34
C LYS A 189 26.46 -13.03 2.43
N ARG A 190 25.18 -13.30 2.78
CA ARG A 190 24.28 -14.13 1.97
C ARG A 190 24.11 -13.53 0.56
N ARG A 191 23.87 -12.23 0.48
CA ARG A 191 23.70 -11.56 -0.81
C ARG A 191 24.97 -11.65 -1.67
N LYS A 192 26.15 -11.35 -1.11
CA LYS A 192 27.42 -11.49 -1.86
C LYS A 192 27.64 -12.92 -2.38
N ASN A 193 27.30 -13.93 -1.57
CA ASN A 193 27.37 -15.32 -2.01
C ASN A 193 26.37 -15.61 -3.13
N PHE A 194 25.15 -15.08 -3.05
CA PHE A 194 24.13 -15.22 -4.06
C PHE A 194 24.53 -14.55 -5.38
N GLU A 195 25.02 -13.31 -5.34
CA GLU A 195 25.55 -12.61 -6.51
C GLU A 195 26.71 -13.40 -7.19
N LYS A 196 27.59 -13.99 -6.39
CA LYS A 196 28.63 -14.86 -6.89
C LYS A 196 28.07 -16.11 -7.58
N MET A 197 27.08 -16.76 -6.97
CA MET A 197 26.41 -17.91 -7.57
C MET A 197 25.73 -17.57 -8.90
N LEU A 198 25.07 -16.41 -9.00
CA LEU A 198 24.46 -15.94 -10.26
C LEU A 198 25.51 -15.67 -11.35
N GLN A 199 26.66 -15.13 -10.98
CA GLN A 199 27.77 -14.92 -11.93
C GLN A 199 28.36 -16.25 -12.45
N GLU A 200 28.45 -17.24 -11.58
CA GLU A 200 28.96 -18.58 -11.93
C GLU A 200 27.92 -19.41 -12.69
N ASN A 201 26.62 -19.15 -12.51
CA ASN A 201 25.52 -19.88 -13.12
C ASN A 201 24.42 -18.92 -13.63
N PRO A 202 24.63 -18.26 -14.78
CA PRO A 202 23.72 -17.24 -15.30
C PRO A 202 22.31 -17.75 -15.70
N ASN A 203 22.10 -19.07 -15.71
CA ASN A 203 20.82 -19.70 -16.03
C ASN A 203 20.00 -20.11 -14.80
N ILE A 204 20.38 -19.68 -13.60
CA ILE A 204 19.53 -19.88 -12.42
C ILE A 204 18.34 -18.92 -12.54
N ASP A 205 17.14 -19.50 -12.66
CA ASP A 205 15.88 -18.75 -12.62
C ASP A 205 15.70 -18.18 -11.20
N VAL A 206 15.65 -16.85 -11.07
CA VAL A 206 15.61 -16.14 -9.79
C VAL A 206 14.19 -16.04 -9.23
N ASP A 207 13.19 -16.51 -10.01
CA ASP A 207 11.77 -16.43 -9.66
C ASP A 207 11.29 -17.56 -8.71
N THR A 208 12.18 -18.26 -8.06
CA THR A 208 11.78 -19.21 -7.04
C THR A 208 11.95 -18.62 -5.63
N ASN A 209 10.85 -17.95 -5.16
CA ASN A 209 10.51 -17.51 -3.80
C ASN A 209 11.16 -16.24 -3.31
#